data_ba5b8bc4939099ef0fa2b3eee3748a6a
#
_entry.id   ba5b8bc4939099ef0fa2b3eee3748a6a
#
_cell.length_a   1.000
_cell.length_b   1.000
_cell.length_c   1.000
_cell.angle_alpha   90.00
_cell.angle_beta   90.00
_cell.angle_gamma   90.00
#
_symmetry.space_group_name_H-M   'P 1'
#
loop_
_entity.id
_entity.type
_entity.pdbx_description
1 polymer ?
#
loop_
_entity_poly.entity_id
_entity_poly.type
_entity_poly.pdbx_seq_one_letter_code
_entity_poly.pdbx_strand_id
1 'polypeptide(L)'
;MKIHLFQQCLIDMFYPHVGMAGVEVLERLGCELVVPKKQVCCGQMFTNSGYNEAAMDAIKNTIECFENAEYVVSMSGSCAFAIRDEYHHFLKDQPEWLARAEKLSGKIYEFTEFITDVLGVEDVGARFNESVTYHTSCHVTRLMGIKEPPFKLLKNVKDINLIELPRADRCCGFGGTFS
;
A
#
# COMPACT_ATOMS: atom_id res chain seq x y z
N MET A 1 -9.67 13.21 -9.97
CA MET A 1 -8.55 13.48 -9.02
C MET A 1 -7.27 12.89 -9.60
N LYS A 2 -6.14 13.61 -9.54
CA LYS A 2 -4.85 13.09 -10.02
C LYS A 2 -4.09 12.42 -8.86
N ILE A 3 -3.72 11.15 -9.04
CA ILE A 3 -3.02 10.37 -8.03
C ILE A 3 -1.77 9.71 -8.61
N HIS A 4 -0.76 9.50 -7.77
CA HIS A 4 0.44 8.77 -8.15
C HIS A 4 0.35 7.34 -7.61
N LEU A 5 0.59 6.36 -8.48
CA LEU A 5 0.57 4.96 -8.08
C LEU A 5 1.98 4.51 -7.71
N PHE A 6 2.14 4.04 -6.48
CA PHE A 6 3.35 3.34 -6.08
C PHE A 6 3.27 1.89 -6.55
N GLN A 7 4.11 1.53 -7.52
CA GLN A 7 4.19 0.19 -8.10
C GLN A 7 5.06 -0.71 -7.22
N GLN A 8 4.45 -1.71 -6.62
CA GLN A 8 5.14 -2.63 -5.73
C GLN A 8 5.89 -3.70 -6.51
N CYS A 9 7.12 -4.00 -6.10
CA CYS A 9 7.98 -4.96 -6.77
C CYS A 9 7.36 -6.37 -6.91
N LEU A 10 6.70 -6.88 -5.85
CA LEU A 10 6.05 -8.19 -5.91
C LEU A 10 4.85 -8.22 -6.86
N ILE A 11 4.03 -7.15 -6.85
CA ILE A 11 2.90 -7.04 -7.77
C ILE A 11 3.41 -6.95 -9.20
N ASP A 12 4.39 -6.10 -9.46
CA ASP A 12 4.96 -5.92 -10.79
C ASP A 12 5.58 -7.20 -11.36
N MET A 13 6.36 -7.91 -10.55
CA MET A 13 7.11 -9.07 -11.00
C MET A 13 6.29 -10.37 -11.05
N PHE A 14 5.37 -10.59 -10.12
CA PHE A 14 4.69 -11.87 -9.95
C PHE A 14 3.18 -11.82 -10.14
N TYR A 15 2.56 -10.67 -9.91
CA TYR A 15 1.10 -10.50 -9.92
C TYR A 15 0.65 -9.28 -10.72
N PRO A 16 1.13 -9.06 -11.97
CA PRO A 16 0.82 -7.85 -12.72
C PRO A 16 -0.69 -7.66 -12.96
N HIS A 17 -1.46 -8.75 -13.03
CA HIS A 17 -2.91 -8.72 -13.13
C HIS A 17 -3.59 -8.07 -11.92
N VAL A 18 -3.02 -8.21 -10.71
CA VAL A 18 -3.52 -7.53 -9.50
C VAL A 18 -3.30 -6.03 -9.61
N GLY A 19 -2.10 -5.63 -10.07
CA GLY A 19 -1.80 -4.23 -10.33
C GLY A 19 -2.75 -3.59 -11.34
N MET A 20 -2.99 -4.29 -12.46
CA MET A 20 -3.93 -3.83 -13.49
C MET A 20 -5.37 -3.73 -12.97
N ALA A 21 -5.84 -4.70 -12.18
CA ALA A 21 -7.16 -4.63 -11.57
C ALA A 21 -7.31 -3.41 -10.65
N GLY A 22 -6.28 -3.09 -9.87
CA GLY A 22 -6.29 -1.89 -9.03
C GLY A 22 -6.31 -0.59 -9.85
N VAL A 23 -5.56 -0.54 -10.96
CA VAL A 23 -5.61 0.57 -11.94
C VAL A 23 -7.03 0.75 -12.46
N GLU A 24 -7.66 -0.32 -12.96
CA GLU A 24 -9.02 -0.27 -13.50
C GLU A 24 -10.04 0.23 -12.46
N VAL A 25 -9.94 -0.21 -11.21
CA VAL A 25 -10.83 0.26 -10.14
C VAL A 25 -10.66 1.76 -9.92
N LEU A 26 -9.44 2.26 -9.78
CA LEU A 26 -9.17 3.67 -9.54
C LEU A 26 -9.60 4.55 -10.73
N GLU A 27 -9.38 4.11 -11.97
CA GLU A 27 -9.83 4.82 -13.17
C GLU A 27 -11.36 4.89 -13.26
N ARG A 28 -12.07 3.78 -12.95
CA ARG A 28 -13.54 3.76 -12.88
C ARG A 28 -14.10 4.70 -11.82
N LEU A 29 -13.35 4.92 -10.75
CA LEU A 29 -13.69 5.88 -9.69
C LEU A 29 -13.29 7.33 -10.06
N GLY A 30 -12.85 7.58 -11.29
CA GLY A 30 -12.56 8.92 -11.81
C GLY A 30 -11.18 9.45 -11.45
N CYS A 31 -10.25 8.57 -11.08
CA CYS A 31 -8.86 8.95 -10.83
C CYS A 31 -8.05 9.00 -12.14
N GLU A 32 -7.24 10.03 -12.28
CA GLU A 32 -6.18 10.12 -13.28
C GLU A 32 -4.88 9.58 -12.69
N LEU A 33 -4.35 8.50 -13.26
CA LEU A 33 -3.20 7.80 -12.70
C LEU A 33 -1.88 8.27 -13.31
N VAL A 34 -0.91 8.51 -12.45
CA VAL A 34 0.49 8.76 -12.81
C VAL A 34 1.35 7.66 -12.22
N VAL A 35 2.09 6.95 -13.05
CA VAL A 35 3.05 5.93 -12.63
C VAL A 35 4.47 6.45 -12.92
N PRO A 36 5.22 6.92 -11.91
CA PRO A 36 6.57 7.41 -12.13
C PRO A 36 7.50 6.32 -12.66
N LYS A 37 8.14 6.55 -13.80
CA LYS A 37 9.01 5.55 -14.45
C LYS A 37 10.30 5.23 -13.70
N LYS A 38 10.74 6.13 -12.80
CA LYS A 38 11.99 5.99 -12.05
C LYS A 38 11.82 5.36 -10.68
N GLN A 39 10.59 5.00 -10.30
CA GLN A 39 10.36 4.38 -9.00
C GLN A 39 11.02 3.00 -8.91
N VAL A 40 11.40 2.64 -7.70
CA VAL A 40 12.02 1.36 -7.35
C VAL A 40 11.29 0.73 -6.16
N CYS A 41 11.78 -0.39 -5.64
CA CYS A 41 11.27 -1.00 -4.41
C CYS A 41 11.25 0.02 -3.25
N CYS A 42 10.26 -0.09 -2.34
CA CYS A 42 10.20 0.75 -1.13
C CYS A 42 11.38 0.57 -0.16
N GLY A 43 12.22 -0.43 -0.38
CA GLY A 43 13.38 -0.69 0.48
C GLY A 43 13.11 -1.62 1.67
N GLN A 44 11.86 -1.93 2.00
CA GLN A 44 11.50 -2.70 3.20
C GLN A 44 12.16 -4.09 3.27
N MET A 45 12.37 -4.76 2.14
CA MET A 45 13.08 -6.04 2.13
C MET A 45 14.51 -5.90 2.67
N PHE A 46 15.19 -4.82 2.32
CA PHE A 46 16.55 -4.56 2.80
C PHE A 46 16.55 -4.20 4.28
N THR A 47 15.65 -3.32 4.72
CA THR A 47 15.55 -2.91 6.14
C THR A 47 15.20 -4.08 7.05
N ASN A 48 14.25 -4.93 6.66
CA ASN A 48 13.88 -6.14 7.40
C ASN A 48 15.03 -7.16 7.51
N SER A 49 15.97 -7.11 6.56
CA SER A 49 17.15 -8.00 6.54
C SER A 49 18.39 -7.37 7.17
N GLY A 50 18.28 -6.13 7.67
CA GLY A 50 19.39 -5.41 8.30
C GLY A 50 20.34 -4.70 7.30
N TYR A 51 20.04 -4.72 6.00
CA TYR A 51 20.85 -4.05 4.96
C TYR A 51 20.44 -2.56 4.81
N ASN A 52 20.56 -1.80 5.90
CA ASN A 52 20.06 -0.41 5.95
C ASN A 52 20.74 0.53 4.96
N GLU A 53 22.05 0.34 4.70
CA GLU A 53 22.78 1.13 3.71
C GLU A 53 22.23 0.91 2.30
N ALA A 54 21.98 -0.34 1.91
CA ALA A 54 21.41 -0.68 0.62
C ALA A 54 19.95 -0.18 0.47
N ALA A 55 19.21 -0.07 1.57
CA ALA A 55 17.86 0.49 1.57
C ALA A 55 17.86 2.00 1.33
N MET A 56 18.91 2.71 1.71
CA MET A 56 18.95 4.18 1.69
C MET A 56 18.75 4.77 0.30
N ASP A 57 19.35 4.19 -0.73
CA ASP A 57 19.17 4.65 -2.10
C ASP A 57 17.74 4.46 -2.59
N ALA A 58 17.11 3.35 -2.22
CA ALA A 58 15.71 3.07 -2.54
C ALA A 58 14.75 4.03 -1.81
N ILE A 59 15.01 4.32 -0.54
CA ILE A 59 14.24 5.28 0.28
C ILE A 59 14.32 6.68 -0.35
N LYS A 60 15.51 7.16 -0.65
CA LYS A 60 15.72 8.49 -1.25
C LYS A 60 15.08 8.59 -2.64
N ASN A 61 15.25 7.57 -3.48
CA ASN A 61 14.59 7.52 -4.79
C ASN A 61 13.07 7.58 -4.66
N THR A 62 12.49 6.84 -3.71
CA THR A 62 11.04 6.87 -3.48
C THR A 62 10.58 8.28 -3.09
N ILE A 63 11.29 8.95 -2.20
CA ILE A 63 10.97 10.33 -1.81
C ILE A 63 11.01 11.25 -3.04
N GLU A 64 12.09 11.21 -3.84
CA GLU A 64 12.23 12.03 -5.05
C GLU A 64 11.13 11.78 -6.08
N CYS A 65 10.73 10.52 -6.25
CA CYS A 65 9.68 10.16 -7.20
C CYS A 65 8.30 10.71 -6.82
N PHE A 66 8.02 10.86 -5.51
CA PHE A 66 6.66 11.10 -5.03
C PHE A 66 6.49 12.39 -4.22
N GLU A 67 7.54 13.14 -3.87
CA GLU A 67 7.43 14.35 -3.04
C GLU A 67 6.51 15.44 -3.61
N ASN A 68 6.37 15.52 -4.94
CA ASN A 68 5.50 16.47 -5.62
C ASN A 68 4.08 15.92 -5.88
N ALA A 69 3.79 14.68 -5.49
CA ALA A 69 2.46 14.12 -5.58
C ALA A 69 1.53 14.78 -4.55
N GLU A 70 0.24 14.91 -4.88
CA GLU A 70 -0.80 15.27 -3.93
C GLU A 70 -1.27 14.04 -3.15
N TYR A 71 -1.47 12.94 -3.88
CA TYR A 71 -1.82 11.63 -3.34
C TYR A 71 -0.92 10.56 -3.93
N VAL A 72 -0.47 9.64 -3.09
CA VAL A 72 0.24 8.43 -3.49
C VAL A 72 -0.56 7.23 -2.99
N VAL A 73 -0.87 6.30 -3.87
CA VAL A 73 -1.64 5.10 -3.51
C VAL A 73 -0.78 3.86 -3.71
N SER A 74 -0.74 3.03 -2.69
CA SER A 74 -0.05 1.74 -2.69
C SER A 74 -1.03 0.59 -2.52
N MET A 75 -0.98 -0.41 -3.41
CA MET A 75 -1.78 -1.63 -3.30
C MET A 75 -1.18 -2.65 -2.32
N SER A 76 -0.06 -2.31 -1.69
CA SER A 76 0.60 -3.14 -0.69
C SER A 76 0.68 -2.41 0.64
N GLY A 77 0.03 -2.94 1.65
CA GLY A 77 0.05 -2.36 2.99
C GLY A 77 1.44 -2.31 3.62
N SER A 78 2.31 -3.27 3.33
CA SER A 78 3.68 -3.25 3.83
C SER A 78 4.51 -2.12 3.21
N CYS A 79 4.36 -1.86 1.91
CA CYS A 79 5.02 -0.73 1.26
C CYS A 79 4.45 0.62 1.72
N ALA A 80 3.12 0.72 1.88
CA ALA A 80 2.49 1.93 2.42
C ALA A 80 3.01 2.22 3.83
N PHE A 81 3.07 1.21 4.70
CA PHE A 81 3.62 1.33 6.05
C PHE A 81 5.08 1.76 6.03
N ALA A 82 5.93 1.12 5.21
CA ALA A 82 7.34 1.47 5.13
C ALA A 82 7.56 2.94 4.77
N ILE A 83 6.81 3.45 3.77
CA ILE A 83 6.92 4.83 3.32
C ILE A 83 6.32 5.80 4.35
N ARG A 84 5.17 5.46 4.96
CA ARG A 84 4.45 6.30 5.91
C ARG A 84 5.16 6.40 7.26
N ASP A 85 5.59 5.25 7.80
CA ASP A 85 5.91 5.12 9.22
C ASP A 85 7.37 4.71 9.49
N GLU A 86 8.09 4.09 8.53
CA GLU A 86 9.45 3.61 8.79
C GLU A 86 10.55 4.52 8.26
N TYR A 87 10.34 5.24 7.15
CA TYR A 87 11.38 6.06 6.53
C TYR A 87 12.02 7.06 7.49
N HIS A 88 11.26 7.65 8.40
CA HIS A 88 11.78 8.60 9.37
C HIS A 88 12.81 7.97 10.34
N HIS A 89 12.70 6.68 10.66
CA HIS A 89 13.68 5.98 11.50
C HIS A 89 15.03 5.86 10.83
N PHE A 90 15.04 5.60 9.52
CA PHE A 90 16.27 5.46 8.74
C PHE A 90 16.91 6.81 8.40
N LEU A 91 16.13 7.87 8.38
CA LEU A 91 16.57 9.22 7.98
C LEU A 91 16.84 10.16 9.17
N LYS A 92 16.76 9.68 10.41
CA LYS A 92 16.90 10.48 11.65
C LYS A 92 18.16 11.37 11.69
N ASP A 93 19.25 10.88 11.10
CA ASP A 93 20.54 11.58 11.07
C ASP A 93 20.73 12.42 9.78
N GLN A 94 19.69 12.53 8.93
CA GLN A 94 19.66 13.27 7.66
C GLN A 94 18.48 14.25 7.63
N PRO A 95 18.55 15.40 8.30
CA PRO A 95 17.40 16.29 8.56
C PRO A 95 16.69 16.77 7.29
N GLU A 96 17.42 17.01 6.20
CA GLU A 96 16.82 17.41 4.92
C GLU A 96 15.93 16.29 4.34
N TRP A 97 16.43 15.06 4.32
CA TRP A 97 15.69 13.90 3.85
C TRP A 97 14.53 13.53 4.78
N LEU A 98 14.74 13.66 6.08
CA LEU A 98 13.69 13.45 7.08
C LEU A 98 12.49 14.38 6.83
N ALA A 99 12.72 15.66 6.66
CA ALA A 99 11.65 16.63 6.38
C ALA A 99 10.89 16.33 5.08
N ARG A 100 11.57 15.81 4.05
CA ARG A 100 10.95 15.39 2.79
C ARG A 100 10.14 14.10 2.98
N ALA A 101 10.66 13.12 3.74
CA ALA A 101 9.94 11.89 4.08
C ALA A 101 8.66 12.16 4.88
N GLU A 102 8.72 13.07 5.87
CA GLU A 102 7.55 13.47 6.66
C GLU A 102 6.45 14.09 5.79
N LYS A 103 6.81 14.90 4.79
CA LYS A 103 5.83 15.44 3.83
C LYS A 103 5.21 14.35 2.97
N LEU A 104 5.98 13.33 2.58
CA LEU A 104 5.49 12.19 1.80
C LEU A 104 4.59 11.28 2.65
N SER A 105 4.94 11.06 3.92
CA SER A 105 4.16 10.26 4.88
C SER A 105 2.69 10.69 4.94
N GLY A 106 2.42 12.00 4.95
CA GLY A 106 1.05 12.53 4.94
C GLY A 106 0.27 12.38 3.63
N LYS A 107 0.89 11.85 2.58
CA LYS A 107 0.30 11.74 1.23
C LYS A 107 0.18 10.31 0.73
N ILE A 108 0.77 9.33 1.41
CA ILE A 108 0.72 7.92 1.04
C ILE A 108 -0.45 7.21 1.73
N TYR A 109 -1.24 6.54 0.93
CA TYR A 109 -2.43 5.80 1.36
C TYR A 109 -2.34 4.33 0.93
N GLU A 110 -2.83 3.46 1.76
CA GLU A 110 -3.15 2.10 1.37
C GLU A 110 -4.38 2.11 0.47
N PHE A 111 -4.46 1.18 -0.47
CA PHE A 111 -5.47 1.15 -1.55
C PHE A 111 -6.91 1.21 -1.03
N THR A 112 -7.24 0.38 -0.04
CA THR A 112 -8.60 0.33 0.50
C THR A 112 -8.94 1.57 1.32
N GLU A 113 -7.98 2.08 2.09
CA GLU A 113 -8.06 3.33 2.83
C GLU A 113 -8.32 4.51 1.88
N PHE A 114 -7.58 4.58 0.77
CA PHE A 114 -7.76 5.65 -0.21
C PHE A 114 -9.19 5.66 -0.80
N ILE A 115 -9.69 4.49 -1.17
CA ILE A 115 -11.03 4.39 -1.76
C ILE A 115 -12.11 4.78 -0.75
N THR A 116 -12.04 4.29 0.49
CA THR A 116 -13.10 4.55 1.48
C THR A 116 -12.98 5.91 2.14
N ASP A 117 -11.78 6.33 2.54
CA ASP A 117 -11.61 7.47 3.42
C ASP A 117 -11.28 8.77 2.65
N VAL A 118 -10.68 8.65 1.44
CA VAL A 118 -10.38 9.81 0.59
C VAL A 118 -11.44 9.99 -0.49
N LEU A 119 -11.80 8.93 -1.22
CA LEU A 119 -12.83 9.01 -2.25
C LEU A 119 -14.25 8.90 -1.70
N GLY A 120 -14.44 8.41 -0.47
CA GLY A 120 -15.75 8.22 0.17
C GLY A 120 -16.59 7.11 -0.48
N VAL A 121 -15.95 6.12 -1.13
CA VAL A 121 -16.62 5.05 -1.87
C VAL A 121 -16.54 3.74 -1.09
N GLU A 122 -17.67 3.10 -0.85
CA GLU A 122 -17.76 1.79 -0.18
C GLU A 122 -18.21 0.66 -1.13
N ASP A 123 -18.86 1.00 -2.27
CA ASP A 123 -19.27 0.05 -3.32
C ASP A 123 -18.62 0.42 -4.65
N VAL A 124 -17.67 -0.38 -5.08
CA VAL A 124 -16.98 -0.23 -6.37
C VAL A 124 -17.67 -0.95 -7.53
N GLY A 125 -18.88 -1.48 -7.30
CA GLY A 125 -19.67 -2.22 -8.28
C GLY A 125 -19.12 -3.63 -8.58
N ALA A 126 -18.32 -4.19 -7.70
CA ALA A 126 -17.73 -5.52 -7.87
C ALA A 126 -18.77 -6.62 -7.66
N ARG A 127 -18.58 -7.74 -8.38
CA ARG A 127 -19.38 -8.96 -8.23
C ARG A 127 -18.47 -10.19 -8.20
N PHE A 128 -18.69 -11.09 -7.24
CA PHE A 128 -17.89 -12.30 -7.11
C PHE A 128 -18.70 -13.40 -6.44
N ASN A 129 -19.12 -14.39 -7.23
CA ASN A 129 -20.01 -15.47 -6.76
C ASN A 129 -19.19 -16.66 -6.21
N GLU A 130 -18.38 -16.40 -5.18
CA GLU A 130 -17.55 -17.41 -4.53
C GLU A 130 -17.49 -17.18 -3.02
N SER A 131 -17.05 -18.23 -2.30
CA SER A 131 -16.75 -18.15 -0.87
C SER A 131 -15.34 -17.60 -0.65
N VAL A 132 -15.24 -16.54 0.15
CA VAL A 132 -14.00 -15.83 0.40
C VAL A 132 -13.77 -15.68 1.90
N THR A 133 -12.53 -15.83 2.32
CA THR A 133 -12.09 -15.41 3.65
C THR A 133 -11.05 -14.30 3.52
N TYR A 134 -10.99 -13.39 4.49
CA TYR A 134 -10.05 -12.29 4.52
C TYR A 134 -9.09 -12.43 5.70
N HIS A 135 -7.80 -12.54 5.39
CA HIS A 135 -6.73 -12.49 6.40
C HIS A 135 -6.22 -11.05 6.54
N THR A 136 -6.32 -10.50 7.75
CA THR A 136 -5.88 -9.12 8.00
C THR A 136 -4.36 -9.01 7.98
N SER A 137 -3.84 -8.10 7.19
CA SER A 137 -2.40 -7.82 7.12
C SER A 137 -1.91 -7.17 8.42
N CYS A 138 -0.76 -7.63 8.95
CA CYS A 138 -0.14 -7.03 10.13
C CYS A 138 0.14 -5.54 9.94
N HIS A 139 0.73 -5.17 8.79
CA HIS A 139 1.07 -3.78 8.48
C HIS A 139 -0.17 -2.91 8.35
N VAL A 140 -1.18 -3.34 7.62
CA VAL A 140 -2.42 -2.58 7.42
C VAL A 140 -3.18 -2.44 8.75
N THR A 141 -3.47 -3.57 9.41
CA THR A 141 -4.43 -3.59 10.52
C THR A 141 -3.81 -3.19 11.85
N ARG A 142 -2.58 -3.69 12.17
CA ARG A 142 -1.95 -3.44 13.47
C ARG A 142 -1.09 -2.18 13.47
N LEU A 143 -0.29 -1.99 12.43
CA LEU A 143 0.69 -0.91 12.42
C LEU A 143 0.08 0.39 11.88
N MET A 144 -0.65 0.35 10.77
CA MET A 144 -1.31 1.53 10.22
C MET A 144 -2.70 1.80 10.82
N GLY A 145 -3.28 0.85 11.57
CA GLY A 145 -4.60 1.00 12.19
C GLY A 145 -5.79 0.92 11.22
N ILE A 146 -5.57 0.54 9.96
CA ILE A 146 -6.59 0.44 8.91
C ILE A 146 -7.36 -0.87 9.10
N LYS A 147 -8.53 -0.82 9.73
CA LYS A 147 -9.31 -2.02 10.06
C LYS A 147 -10.58 -2.14 9.22
N GLU A 148 -11.36 -1.08 9.14
CA GLU A 148 -12.68 -1.08 8.52
C GLU A 148 -12.68 -1.02 6.98
N PRO A 149 -11.79 -0.25 6.32
CA PRO A 149 -11.79 -0.07 4.87
C PRO A 149 -11.87 -1.36 4.05
N PRO A 150 -11.03 -2.39 4.26
CA PRO A 150 -11.13 -3.62 3.49
C PRO A 150 -12.47 -4.34 3.65
N PHE A 151 -13.02 -4.36 4.88
CA PHE A 151 -14.31 -5.00 5.15
C PHE A 151 -15.48 -4.24 4.56
N LYS A 152 -15.44 -2.91 4.54
CA LYS A 152 -16.47 -2.10 3.89
C LYS A 152 -16.58 -2.43 2.41
N LEU A 153 -15.44 -2.48 1.71
CA LEU A 153 -15.41 -2.84 0.29
C LEU A 153 -15.84 -4.28 0.05
N LEU A 154 -15.36 -5.26 0.84
CA LEU A 154 -15.72 -6.66 0.68
C LEU A 154 -17.22 -6.92 0.91
N LYS A 155 -17.83 -6.29 1.90
CA LYS A 155 -19.27 -6.44 2.19
C LYS A 155 -20.16 -5.94 1.07
N ASN A 156 -19.70 -5.01 0.25
CA ASN A 156 -20.42 -4.46 -0.89
C ASN A 156 -20.18 -5.21 -2.22
N VAL A 157 -19.34 -6.25 -2.22
CA VAL A 157 -19.19 -7.11 -3.41
C VAL A 157 -20.44 -7.97 -3.56
N LYS A 158 -21.12 -7.87 -4.70
CA LYS A 158 -22.35 -8.63 -4.98
C LYS A 158 -22.04 -10.12 -5.09
N ASP A 159 -22.93 -10.93 -4.52
CA ASP A 159 -22.90 -12.41 -4.55
C ASP A 159 -21.68 -13.03 -3.84
N ILE A 160 -20.89 -12.27 -3.12
CA ILE A 160 -19.79 -12.82 -2.31
C ILE A 160 -20.35 -13.54 -1.07
N ASN A 161 -19.79 -14.72 -0.78
CA ASN A 161 -19.99 -15.37 0.50
C ASN A 161 -18.76 -15.14 1.38
N LEU A 162 -18.79 -14.07 2.19
CA LEU A 162 -17.67 -13.72 3.07
C LEU A 162 -17.73 -14.57 4.35
N ILE A 163 -16.80 -15.50 4.47
CA ILE A 163 -16.67 -16.41 5.63
C ILE A 163 -15.64 -15.84 6.60
N GLU A 164 -15.99 -15.80 7.86
CA GLU A 164 -15.07 -15.37 8.93
C GLU A 164 -13.86 -16.34 9.02
N LEU A 165 -12.66 -15.79 8.98
CA LEU A 165 -11.43 -16.55 9.17
C LEU A 165 -11.08 -16.57 10.67
N PRO A 166 -11.10 -17.73 11.36
CA PRO A 166 -10.70 -17.82 12.75
C PRO A 166 -9.27 -17.32 12.95
N ARG A 167 -9.10 -16.37 13.87
CA ARG A 167 -7.78 -15.76 14.16
C ARG A 167 -7.15 -15.08 12.94
N ALA A 168 -7.96 -14.38 12.15
CA ALA A 168 -7.52 -13.63 10.97
C ALA A 168 -6.42 -12.59 11.24
N ASP A 169 -6.22 -12.24 12.51
CA ASP A 169 -5.21 -11.30 13.00
C ASP A 169 -3.85 -11.93 13.30
N ARG A 170 -3.68 -13.25 13.17
CA ARG A 170 -2.39 -13.91 13.38
C ARG A 170 -1.40 -13.54 12.28
N CYS A 171 -0.11 -13.53 12.65
CA CYS A 171 0.95 -13.37 11.67
C CYS A 171 0.92 -14.50 10.64
N CYS A 172 0.97 -14.15 9.36
CA CYS A 172 1.02 -15.13 8.26
C CYS A 172 2.41 -15.79 8.09
N GLY A 173 3.43 -15.29 8.81
CA GLY A 173 4.82 -15.75 8.69
C GLY A 173 5.61 -15.10 7.54
N PHE A 174 4.96 -14.35 6.65
CA PHE A 174 5.67 -13.65 5.57
C PHE A 174 6.36 -12.40 6.10
N GLY A 175 7.67 -12.31 5.93
CA GLY A 175 8.49 -11.18 6.39
C GLY A 175 9.69 -10.91 5.48
N GLY A 176 9.50 -10.96 4.18
CA GLY A 176 10.58 -10.81 3.21
C GLY A 176 11.52 -12.02 3.28
N THR A 177 12.68 -11.86 3.90
CA THR A 177 13.68 -12.93 4.02
C THR A 177 13.36 -14.01 5.05
N PHE A 178 12.27 -13.91 5.79
CA PHE A 178 11.82 -14.92 6.75
C PHE A 178 10.87 -15.96 6.16
N SER A 179 10.46 -15.81 4.92
CA SER A 179 9.55 -16.72 4.22
C SER A 179 10.25 -17.65 3.25
#